data_afd5b0770823ee611b42b2fac5647028
#
_entry.id   afd5b0770823ee611b42b2fac5647028
#
_cell.length_a   1.000
_cell.length_b   1.000
_cell.length_c   1.000
_cell.angle_alpha   90.00
_cell.angle_beta   90.00
_cell.angle_gamma   90.00
#
_symmetry.space_group_name_H-M   'P 1'
#
loop_
_entity.id
_entity.type
_entity.pdbx_description
1 polymer ?
#
loop_
_entity_poly.entity_id
_entity_poly.type
_entity_poly.pdbx_seq_one_letter_code
_entity_poly.pdbx_strand_id
1 'polypeptide(L)'
;HTIQGTGGTNTPGVEGSYRIAGTAWVDTNKDGIKDTDEPRLSNIQLVLYDTQGYVARDFNGNELRVTTNEDGQYSFENLNSGNYQIVAHIDTFNYIVTTYHVSGAVESQNSDFVDATLDGTAVAATDILNLSTYNLYNVDLGLQEREQFDLKLDKVVSRVTVTNTRLDPRTYEYNSNFAMVSLLNTYVEYSTVLIEYNITITNEGKVAGYAEEIVDYMPEGMAFSSDLNSNWYVGSDGNLYTTSLANTLIQPGESRTVTLTLTRRMTGENTGTVVNTAEITQAYNEYGLEDGDSTPGNRQDGEDDISTATTLLAMSTGREIASFIGITLGVIAIVGLAVFLIKKYVIKRI
;
A
#
# COMPACT_ATOMS: atom_id res chain seq x y z
N HIS A 1 23.70 27.75 9.69
CA HIS A 1 23.25 28.85 8.83
C HIS A 1 22.04 29.50 9.48
N THR A 2 22.04 30.83 9.57
CA THR A 2 20.90 31.64 10.03
C THR A 2 20.15 32.08 8.80
N ILE A 3 18.89 31.65 8.63
CA ILE A 3 18.05 32.08 7.51
C ILE A 3 17.54 33.50 7.84
N GLN A 4 17.77 34.45 6.95
CA GLN A 4 17.13 35.76 6.99
C GLN A 4 16.09 35.83 5.87
N GLY A 5 14.80 35.77 6.23
CA GLY A 5 13.72 35.91 5.27
C GLY A 5 13.67 37.29 4.67
N THR A 6 13.74 37.41 3.36
CA THR A 6 13.66 38.70 2.62
C THR A 6 12.49 38.72 1.66
N GLY A 7 11.27 38.58 2.13
CA GLY A 7 10.12 38.48 1.22
C GLY A 7 8.79 39.13 1.66
N GLY A 8 8.75 39.81 2.78
CA GLY A 8 7.57 40.58 3.20
C GLY A 8 7.89 42.06 3.38
N THR A 9 6.91 42.92 3.47
CA THR A 9 7.12 44.32 3.77
C THR A 9 7.92 44.43 5.06
N ASN A 10 9.14 45.01 5.00
CA ASN A 10 10.08 45.22 6.09
C ASN A 10 9.49 46.17 7.18
N THR A 11 8.50 45.67 7.91
CA THR A 11 7.95 46.38 9.07
C THR A 11 8.65 45.81 10.30
N PRO A 12 9.35 46.66 11.12
CA PRO A 12 9.93 46.18 12.36
C PRO A 12 8.85 45.53 13.23
N GLY A 13 9.10 44.34 13.73
CA GLY A 13 8.18 43.68 14.65
C GLY A 13 8.22 44.32 16.04
N VAL A 14 7.13 44.19 16.76
CA VAL A 14 7.01 44.53 18.17
C VAL A 14 6.85 43.25 18.95
N GLU A 15 7.37 43.15 20.19
CA GLU A 15 7.19 42.00 21.03
C GLU A 15 5.72 41.55 21.08
N GLY A 16 5.48 40.24 20.86
CA GLY A 16 4.14 39.67 20.75
C GLY A 16 3.43 39.94 19.42
N SER A 17 4.12 40.49 18.40
CA SER A 17 3.55 40.72 17.08
C SER A 17 4.37 40.15 15.93
N TYR A 18 5.46 39.48 16.23
CA TYR A 18 6.26 38.80 15.20
C TYR A 18 5.53 37.60 14.62
N ARG A 19 5.94 37.23 13.40
CA ARG A 19 5.35 36.14 12.63
C ARG A 19 6.40 35.36 11.90
N ILE A 20 6.19 34.03 11.83
CA ILE A 20 6.90 33.13 10.93
C ILE A 20 5.85 32.43 10.06
N ALA A 21 6.00 32.49 8.74
CA ALA A 21 5.05 31.89 7.81
C ALA A 21 5.73 31.27 6.60
N GLY A 22 5.09 30.28 6.01
CA GLY A 22 5.57 29.58 4.83
C GLY A 22 4.49 28.72 4.18
N THR A 23 4.93 27.91 3.24
CA THR A 23 4.09 27.03 2.42
C THR A 23 4.72 25.64 2.34
N ALA A 24 3.91 24.58 2.45
CA ALA A 24 4.32 23.21 2.13
C ALA A 24 3.88 22.88 0.70
N TRP A 25 4.76 22.24 -0.06
CA TRP A 25 4.58 21.97 -1.48
C TRP A 25 5.26 20.67 -1.91
N VAL A 26 4.84 20.09 -3.06
CA VAL A 26 5.46 18.90 -3.65
C VAL A 26 6.36 19.34 -4.80
N ASP A 27 7.65 19.08 -4.67
CA ASP A 27 8.65 19.24 -5.71
C ASP A 27 8.53 18.09 -6.73
N THR A 28 7.68 18.30 -7.73
CA THR A 28 7.30 17.28 -8.71
C THR A 28 8.41 16.99 -9.71
N ASN A 29 9.16 18.04 -10.09
CA ASN A 29 10.26 17.93 -11.06
C ASN A 29 11.62 17.61 -10.39
N LYS A 30 11.65 17.56 -9.04
CA LYS A 30 12.82 17.23 -8.21
C LYS A 30 14.00 18.19 -8.38
N ASP A 31 13.72 19.45 -8.70
CA ASP A 31 14.78 20.48 -8.86
C ASP A 31 15.02 21.30 -7.59
N GLY A 32 14.20 21.12 -6.54
CA GLY A 32 14.29 21.80 -5.25
C GLY A 32 13.76 23.25 -5.27
N ILE A 33 13.09 23.66 -6.34
CA ILE A 33 12.59 25.01 -6.55
C ILE A 33 11.06 24.98 -6.58
N LYS A 34 10.41 25.79 -5.72
CA LYS A 34 8.96 25.89 -5.66
C LYS A 34 8.40 26.57 -6.91
N ASP A 35 7.81 25.81 -7.81
CA ASP A 35 7.14 26.31 -8.99
C ASP A 35 5.67 26.65 -8.77
N THR A 36 5.09 27.46 -9.67
CA THR A 36 3.71 27.91 -9.54
C THR A 36 2.68 26.84 -9.79
N ASP A 37 3.01 25.86 -10.59
CA ASP A 37 2.16 24.72 -11.00
C ASP A 37 2.31 23.49 -10.10
N GLU A 38 3.23 23.52 -9.15
CA GLU A 38 3.44 22.43 -8.22
C GLU A 38 2.35 22.34 -7.14
N PRO A 39 1.95 21.11 -6.76
CA PRO A 39 0.91 20.92 -5.76
C PRO A 39 1.27 21.49 -4.40
N ARG A 40 0.29 22.01 -3.69
CA ARG A 40 0.39 22.45 -2.31
C ARG A 40 -0.07 21.36 -1.36
N LEU A 41 0.61 21.23 -0.21
CA LEU A 41 0.33 20.18 0.77
C LEU A 41 -0.42 20.72 1.98
N SER A 42 -1.67 20.31 2.11
CA SER A 42 -2.49 20.56 3.29
C SER A 42 -2.27 19.50 4.39
N ASN A 43 -2.73 19.82 5.61
CA ASN A 43 -2.73 18.91 6.76
C ASN A 43 -1.33 18.47 7.27
N ILE A 44 -0.27 19.15 6.89
CA ILE A 44 1.04 18.98 7.51
C ILE A 44 1.05 19.68 8.86
N GLN A 45 1.32 18.92 9.92
CA GLN A 45 1.46 19.50 11.26
C GLN A 45 2.87 20.06 11.45
N LEU A 46 2.96 21.33 11.86
CA LEU A 46 4.21 22.00 12.19
C LEU A 46 4.19 22.44 13.65
N VAL A 47 5.32 22.30 14.32
CA VAL A 47 5.52 22.68 15.72
C VAL A 47 6.72 23.61 15.80
N LEU A 48 6.57 24.73 16.49
CA LEU A 48 7.65 25.67 16.73
C LEU A 48 8.34 25.32 18.07
N TYR A 49 9.65 25.17 18.04
CA TYR A 49 10.48 24.92 19.21
C TYR A 49 11.40 26.10 19.52
N ASP A 50 11.69 26.30 20.80
CA ASP A 50 12.76 27.19 21.24
C ASP A 50 14.14 26.49 21.14
N THR A 51 15.22 27.21 21.38
CA THR A 51 16.59 26.66 21.33
C THR A 51 16.93 25.74 22.49
N GLN A 52 16.05 25.57 23.46
CA GLN A 52 16.18 24.60 24.56
C GLN A 52 15.48 23.27 24.26
N GLY A 53 14.78 23.17 23.12
CA GLY A 53 14.05 22.01 22.70
C GLY A 53 12.64 21.88 23.27
N TYR A 54 12.09 22.95 23.85
CA TYR A 54 10.71 22.97 24.31
C TYR A 54 9.81 23.56 23.22
N VAL A 55 8.55 23.12 23.20
CA VAL A 55 7.54 23.73 22.33
C VAL A 55 7.40 25.20 22.72
N ALA A 56 7.65 26.09 21.75
CA ALA A 56 7.57 27.52 21.96
C ALA A 56 6.14 27.94 22.26
N ARG A 57 6.00 29.08 22.95
CA ARG A 57 4.71 29.67 23.30
C ARG A 57 4.58 31.05 22.71
N ASP A 58 3.36 31.41 22.30
CA ASP A 58 3.03 32.76 21.86
C ASP A 58 3.11 33.75 23.03
N PHE A 59 2.93 35.03 22.75
CA PHE A 59 2.89 36.12 23.75
C PHE A 59 1.80 35.89 24.83
N ASN A 60 0.74 35.12 24.50
CA ASN A 60 -0.37 34.81 25.40
C ASN A 60 -0.13 33.46 26.17
N GLY A 61 0.97 32.78 25.94
CA GLY A 61 1.34 31.52 26.60
C GLY A 61 0.79 30.25 25.95
N ASN A 62 0.18 30.31 24.76
CA ASN A 62 -0.30 29.14 24.03
C ASN A 62 0.84 28.44 23.32
N GLU A 63 0.82 27.09 23.27
CA GLU A 63 1.77 26.32 22.49
C GLU A 63 1.58 26.58 20.98
N LEU A 64 2.71 26.68 20.30
CA LEU A 64 2.76 27.02 18.89
C LEU A 64 2.80 25.76 18.02
N ARG A 65 1.61 25.27 17.69
CA ARG A 65 1.34 24.16 16.77
C ARG A 65 0.36 24.64 15.71
N VAL A 66 0.69 24.42 14.45
CA VAL A 66 -0.15 24.82 13.32
C VAL A 66 -0.24 23.65 12.34
N THR A 67 -1.22 23.73 11.44
CA THR A 67 -1.40 22.77 10.36
C THR A 67 -1.57 23.53 9.06
N THR A 68 -0.97 23.06 7.97
CA THR A 68 -1.13 23.72 6.67
C THR A 68 -2.58 23.64 6.18
N ASN A 69 -3.05 24.76 5.62
CA ASN A 69 -4.39 24.86 5.01
C ASN A 69 -4.43 24.20 3.61
N GLU A 70 -5.57 24.34 2.90
CA GLU A 70 -5.76 23.79 1.54
C GLU A 70 -4.78 24.35 0.51
N ASP A 71 -4.27 25.57 0.72
CA ASP A 71 -3.24 26.22 -0.11
C ASP A 71 -1.81 25.87 0.36
N GLY A 72 -1.65 24.93 1.28
CA GLY A 72 -0.36 24.53 1.86
C GLY A 72 0.23 25.55 2.81
N GLN A 73 -0.47 26.65 3.12
CA GLN A 73 0.05 27.77 3.91
C GLN A 73 -0.04 27.50 5.40
N TYR A 74 0.94 27.99 6.14
CA TYR A 74 0.96 27.99 7.60
C TYR A 74 1.51 29.28 8.16
N SER A 75 1.20 29.59 9.42
CA SER A 75 1.70 30.77 10.11
C SER A 75 1.73 30.58 11.62
N PHE A 76 2.83 30.95 12.24
CA PHE A 76 2.97 31.14 13.68
C PHE A 76 2.86 32.63 13.96
N GLU A 77 1.91 33.03 14.76
CA GLU A 77 1.55 34.43 15.06
C GLU A 77 1.87 34.78 16.52
N ASN A 78 1.87 36.07 16.81
CA ASN A 78 2.02 36.65 18.15
C ASN A 78 3.32 36.20 18.84
N LEU A 79 4.40 36.14 18.09
CA LEU A 79 5.70 35.71 18.59
C LEU A 79 6.47 36.85 19.25
N ASN A 80 7.28 36.52 20.24
CA ASN A 80 8.35 37.39 20.75
C ASN A 80 9.58 37.28 19.83
N SER A 81 10.47 38.28 19.96
CA SER A 81 11.83 38.10 19.40
C SER A 81 12.54 36.92 20.03
N GLY A 82 13.30 36.17 19.23
CA GLY A 82 13.99 34.99 19.73
C GLY A 82 14.56 34.12 18.62
N ASN A 83 15.13 33.01 19.02
CA ASN A 83 15.61 31.97 18.11
C ASN A 83 14.67 30.77 18.20
N TYR A 84 14.24 30.28 17.04
CA TYR A 84 13.25 29.23 16.94
C TYR A 84 13.69 28.17 15.93
N GLN A 85 13.09 27.00 16.01
CA GLN A 85 13.19 25.93 15.01
C GLN A 85 11.81 25.40 14.72
N ILE A 86 11.48 25.21 13.45
CA ILE A 86 10.24 24.55 13.04
C ILE A 86 10.54 23.07 12.80
N VAL A 87 9.66 22.22 13.34
CA VAL A 87 9.64 20.78 13.04
C VAL A 87 8.31 20.46 12.38
N ALA A 88 8.37 19.86 11.20
CA ALA A 88 7.22 19.39 10.44
C ALA A 88 7.11 17.86 10.54
N HIS A 89 5.93 17.37 10.94
CA HIS A 89 5.61 15.96 10.94
C HIS A 89 5.14 15.56 9.54
N ILE A 90 6.01 14.92 8.79
CA ILE A 90 5.75 14.50 7.42
C ILE A 90 5.42 13.00 7.36
N ASP A 91 4.65 12.61 6.37
CA ASP A 91 4.46 11.20 6.02
C ASP A 91 5.71 10.67 5.30
N THR A 92 6.63 10.10 6.06
CA THR A 92 7.92 9.61 5.56
C THR A 92 7.79 8.33 4.72
N PHE A 93 6.63 7.70 4.70
CA PHE A 93 6.33 6.61 3.79
C PHE A 93 6.17 7.14 2.36
N ASN A 94 5.42 8.24 2.19
CA ASN A 94 5.11 8.82 0.90
C ASN A 94 6.08 9.92 0.46
N TYR A 95 6.80 10.57 1.38
CA TYR A 95 7.59 11.76 1.07
C TYR A 95 9.00 11.72 1.66
N ILE A 96 9.91 12.41 0.99
CA ILE A 96 11.22 12.82 1.48
C ILE A 96 11.35 14.33 1.36
N VAL A 97 12.21 14.95 2.18
CA VAL A 97 12.48 16.40 2.06
C VAL A 97 13.24 16.66 0.77
N THR A 98 12.87 17.69 0.03
CA THR A 98 13.59 18.08 -1.20
C THR A 98 14.89 18.80 -0.89
N THR A 99 15.64 19.14 -1.95
CA THR A 99 16.94 19.81 -1.84
C THR A 99 16.81 21.14 -1.10
N TYR A 100 17.56 21.25 -0.01
CA TYR A 100 17.67 22.47 0.79
C TYR A 100 18.46 23.53 0.04
N HIS A 101 17.91 24.72 -0.11
CA HIS A 101 18.55 25.93 -0.69
C HIS A 101 19.31 25.68 -2.00
N VAL A 102 18.57 25.59 -3.09
CA VAL A 102 19.17 25.41 -4.43
C VAL A 102 19.94 26.66 -4.83
N SER A 103 21.18 26.46 -5.26
CA SER A 103 22.06 27.58 -5.68
C SER A 103 21.50 28.31 -6.89
N GLY A 104 21.28 29.61 -6.73
CA GLY A 104 20.75 30.50 -7.78
C GLY A 104 19.23 30.65 -7.78
N ALA A 105 18.50 29.88 -6.97
CA ALA A 105 17.07 30.11 -6.75
C ALA A 105 16.84 31.36 -5.88
N VAL A 106 15.67 31.99 -6.03
CA VAL A 106 15.26 33.07 -5.14
C VAL A 106 14.74 32.52 -3.82
N GLU A 107 14.94 33.26 -2.73
CA GLU A 107 14.59 32.81 -1.37
C GLU A 107 13.13 32.32 -1.23
N SER A 108 12.20 32.97 -1.89
CA SER A 108 10.77 32.59 -1.86
C SER A 108 10.43 31.32 -2.62
N GLN A 109 11.40 30.65 -3.22
CA GLN A 109 11.24 29.42 -3.98
C GLN A 109 12.06 28.26 -3.41
N ASN A 110 12.92 28.50 -2.41
CA ASN A 110 13.71 27.44 -1.77
C ASN A 110 12.92 26.64 -0.77
N SER A 111 13.40 25.43 -0.45
CA SER A 111 13.01 24.68 0.73
C SER A 111 13.95 25.03 1.89
N ASP A 112 13.40 25.32 3.06
CA ASP A 112 14.12 25.69 4.29
C ASP A 112 14.23 24.54 5.28
N PHE A 113 13.77 23.37 4.92
CA PHE A 113 13.75 22.18 5.77
C PHE A 113 14.76 21.14 5.28
N VAL A 114 15.28 20.37 6.23
CA VAL A 114 16.13 19.22 6.03
C VAL A 114 15.58 18.01 6.77
N ASP A 115 15.99 16.81 6.40
CA ASP A 115 15.69 15.60 7.14
C ASP A 115 16.25 15.69 8.57
N ALA A 116 15.44 15.33 9.54
CA ALA A 116 15.77 15.35 10.95
C ALA A 116 15.12 14.18 11.70
N THR A 117 15.47 14.03 12.96
CA THR A 117 14.85 13.04 13.86
C THR A 117 14.44 13.71 15.15
N LEU A 118 13.20 13.51 15.57
CA LEU A 118 12.67 13.95 16.85
C LEU A 118 12.21 12.72 17.65
N ASP A 119 12.83 12.48 18.81
CA ASP A 119 12.53 11.33 19.68
C ASP A 119 12.48 9.96 18.93
N GLY A 120 13.40 9.77 17.99
CA GLY A 120 13.49 8.55 17.18
C GLY A 120 12.53 8.49 15.99
N THR A 121 11.67 9.51 15.81
CA THR A 121 10.75 9.61 14.65
C THR A 121 11.37 10.53 13.60
N ALA A 122 11.34 10.10 12.34
CA ALA A 122 11.80 10.92 11.22
C ALA A 122 10.82 12.08 10.99
N VAL A 123 11.38 13.29 10.84
CA VAL A 123 10.66 14.55 10.65
C VAL A 123 11.43 15.43 9.68
N ALA A 124 10.85 16.54 9.25
CA ALA A 124 11.57 17.62 8.61
C ALA A 124 11.77 18.78 9.59
N ALA A 125 12.93 19.43 9.57
CA ALA A 125 13.21 20.57 10.46
C ALA A 125 13.98 21.68 9.74
N THR A 126 13.75 22.91 10.17
CA THR A 126 14.53 24.07 9.70
C THR A 126 15.85 24.16 10.46
N ASP A 127 16.79 24.94 9.94
CA ASP A 127 17.83 25.55 10.76
C ASP A 127 17.25 26.49 11.83
N ILE A 128 18.09 27.00 12.72
CA ILE A 128 17.65 27.99 13.72
C ILE A 128 17.28 29.30 13.03
N LEU A 129 16.02 29.67 13.16
CA LEU A 129 15.44 30.91 12.66
C LEU A 129 15.63 32.03 13.69
N ASN A 130 16.26 33.13 13.29
CA ASN A 130 16.44 34.31 14.14
C ASN A 130 15.34 35.33 13.88
N LEU A 131 14.45 35.53 14.85
CA LEU A 131 13.33 36.48 14.82
C LEU A 131 13.65 37.67 15.72
N SER A 132 14.36 38.67 15.18
CA SER A 132 14.83 39.80 15.98
C SER A 132 14.45 41.17 15.47
N THR A 133 14.19 41.31 14.19
CA THR A 133 13.95 42.63 13.57
C THR A 133 12.73 42.64 12.65
N TYR A 134 12.51 41.54 11.91
CA TYR A 134 11.48 41.41 10.89
C TYR A 134 10.73 40.12 11.06
N ASN A 135 9.51 40.06 10.53
CA ASN A 135 8.79 38.82 10.30
C ASN A 135 9.55 37.93 9.31
N LEU A 136 9.48 36.65 9.49
CA LEU A 136 10.03 35.67 8.55
C LEU A 136 8.88 35.13 7.68
N TYR A 137 9.04 35.30 6.38
CA TYR A 137 8.13 34.77 5.37
C TYR A 137 8.88 33.82 4.46
N ASN A 138 8.14 32.99 3.73
CA ASN A 138 8.70 32.01 2.81
C ASN A 138 9.66 31.01 3.51
N VAL A 139 9.34 30.64 4.75
CA VAL A 139 9.98 29.51 5.41
C VAL A 139 9.25 28.26 4.91
N ASP A 140 9.68 27.78 3.74
CA ASP A 140 8.90 26.85 2.93
C ASP A 140 9.39 25.42 3.10
N LEU A 141 8.46 24.46 3.13
CA LEU A 141 8.70 23.02 3.21
C LEU A 141 8.47 22.39 1.84
N GLY A 142 9.54 22.06 1.13
CA GLY A 142 9.46 21.27 -0.09
C GLY A 142 9.61 19.76 0.20
N LEU A 143 8.74 18.96 -0.38
CA LEU A 143 8.75 17.51 -0.28
C LEU A 143 8.75 16.88 -1.68
N GLN A 144 9.51 15.82 -1.87
CA GLN A 144 9.44 14.98 -3.07
C GLN A 144 8.64 13.72 -2.75
N GLU A 145 7.83 13.27 -3.69
CA GLU A 145 7.23 11.94 -3.56
C GLU A 145 8.33 10.86 -3.60
N ARG A 146 8.25 9.94 -2.65
CA ARG A 146 9.17 8.81 -2.59
C ARG A 146 8.82 7.83 -3.71
N GLU A 147 9.82 7.37 -4.42
CA GLU A 147 9.67 6.23 -5.30
C GLU A 147 9.30 5.01 -4.45
N GLN A 148 8.26 4.30 -4.85
CA GLN A 148 7.76 3.11 -4.18
C GLN A 148 7.57 2.02 -5.21
N PHE A 149 8.06 0.84 -4.89
CA PHE A 149 7.77 -0.37 -5.61
C PHE A 149 6.85 -1.23 -4.76
N ASP A 150 5.79 -1.76 -5.35
CA ASP A 150 4.76 -2.49 -4.63
C ASP A 150 3.96 -3.32 -5.64
N LEU A 151 4.07 -4.65 -5.53
CA LEU A 151 3.36 -5.60 -6.38
C LEU A 151 2.45 -6.48 -5.55
N LYS A 152 1.18 -6.27 -5.69
CA LYS A 152 0.12 -7.05 -5.07
C LYS A 152 -0.30 -8.24 -5.91
N LEU A 153 -0.58 -9.37 -5.26
CA LEU A 153 -1.14 -10.57 -5.86
C LEU A 153 -2.56 -10.85 -5.36
N ASP A 154 -3.52 -10.91 -6.28
CA ASP A 154 -4.88 -11.37 -6.01
C ASP A 154 -5.16 -12.70 -6.71
N LYS A 155 -5.65 -13.69 -5.94
CA LYS A 155 -6.03 -15.00 -6.46
C LYS A 155 -7.50 -15.27 -6.29
N VAL A 156 -8.15 -15.64 -7.40
CA VAL A 156 -9.56 -16.01 -7.42
C VAL A 156 -9.79 -17.32 -8.15
N VAL A 157 -10.85 -18.03 -7.81
CA VAL A 157 -11.39 -19.10 -8.65
C VAL A 157 -12.12 -18.41 -9.81
N SER A 158 -11.71 -18.70 -11.04
CA SER A 158 -12.37 -18.19 -12.25
C SER A 158 -13.41 -19.17 -12.77
N ARG A 159 -13.13 -20.44 -12.69
CA ARG A 159 -14.00 -21.50 -13.23
C ARG A 159 -13.82 -22.82 -12.48
N VAL A 160 -14.92 -23.56 -12.32
CA VAL A 160 -14.87 -24.96 -11.90
C VAL A 160 -15.63 -25.79 -12.92
N THR A 161 -14.95 -26.76 -13.53
CA THR A 161 -15.57 -27.71 -14.47
C THR A 161 -15.58 -29.10 -13.86
N VAL A 162 -16.74 -29.69 -13.79
CA VAL A 162 -16.93 -31.10 -13.38
C VAL A 162 -17.15 -31.93 -14.63
N THR A 163 -16.18 -32.74 -14.98
CA THR A 163 -16.31 -33.77 -16.02
C THR A 163 -16.72 -35.08 -15.41
N ASN A 164 -17.53 -35.88 -16.10
CA ASN A 164 -18.00 -37.16 -15.62
C ASN A 164 -18.10 -38.16 -16.77
N THR A 165 -17.67 -39.41 -16.56
CA THR A 165 -17.70 -40.41 -17.62
C THR A 165 -19.11 -40.92 -17.97
N ARG A 166 -20.14 -40.53 -17.20
CA ARG A 166 -21.53 -40.96 -17.33
C ARG A 166 -22.53 -39.85 -17.49
N LEU A 167 -22.09 -38.58 -17.32
CA LEU A 167 -22.92 -37.40 -17.39
C LEU A 167 -22.23 -36.32 -18.22
N ASP A 168 -23.02 -35.42 -18.78
CA ASP A 168 -22.46 -34.25 -19.48
C ASP A 168 -21.64 -33.38 -18.52
N PRO A 169 -20.54 -32.75 -19.00
CA PRO A 169 -19.75 -31.82 -18.22
C PRO A 169 -20.60 -30.65 -17.72
N ARG A 170 -20.31 -30.19 -16.51
CA ARG A 170 -20.92 -28.98 -15.92
C ARG A 170 -19.82 -27.98 -15.63
N THR A 171 -20.04 -26.75 -16.03
CA THR A 171 -19.12 -25.64 -15.79
C THR A 171 -19.80 -24.55 -14.98
N TYR A 172 -19.08 -24.05 -14.00
CA TYR A 172 -19.50 -22.98 -13.10
C TYR A 172 -18.47 -21.85 -13.18
N GLU A 173 -18.93 -20.66 -13.52
CA GLU A 173 -18.08 -19.47 -13.60
C GLU A 173 -18.09 -18.74 -12.27
N TYR A 174 -16.92 -18.28 -11.85
CA TYR A 174 -16.69 -17.54 -10.63
C TYR A 174 -15.79 -16.31 -10.92
N ASN A 175 -15.70 -15.42 -9.99
CA ASN A 175 -14.71 -14.36 -9.87
C ASN A 175 -14.60 -14.02 -8.38
N SER A 176 -14.13 -14.99 -7.60
CA SER A 176 -14.15 -14.90 -6.15
C SER A 176 -13.04 -15.77 -5.55
N ASN A 177 -12.52 -15.36 -4.41
CA ASN A 177 -11.62 -16.18 -3.61
C ASN A 177 -12.33 -17.38 -2.93
N PHE A 178 -13.65 -17.50 -3.10
CA PHE A 178 -14.42 -18.66 -2.65
C PHE A 178 -15.35 -19.17 -3.76
N ALA A 179 -15.31 -20.49 -4.00
CA ALA A 179 -16.22 -21.19 -4.88
C ALA A 179 -16.82 -22.42 -4.17
N MET A 180 -18.03 -22.82 -4.55
CA MET A 180 -18.66 -24.05 -4.06
C MET A 180 -19.31 -24.80 -5.19
N VAL A 181 -19.00 -26.10 -5.30
CA VAL A 181 -19.59 -26.99 -6.29
C VAL A 181 -20.19 -28.22 -5.62
N SER A 182 -21.43 -28.54 -6.01
CA SER A 182 -22.14 -29.74 -5.57
C SER A 182 -21.96 -30.90 -6.53
N LEU A 183 -21.42 -32.00 -6.04
CA LEU A 183 -21.20 -33.27 -6.76
C LEU A 183 -22.30 -34.25 -6.40
N LEU A 184 -22.89 -34.91 -7.40
CA LEU A 184 -23.89 -35.95 -7.16
C LEU A 184 -23.24 -37.18 -6.54
N ASN A 185 -23.67 -37.55 -5.34
CA ASN A 185 -23.08 -38.69 -4.60
C ASN A 185 -23.05 -39.98 -5.42
N THR A 186 -24.10 -40.28 -6.18
CA THR A 186 -24.21 -41.47 -7.04
C THR A 186 -23.15 -41.57 -8.13
N TYR A 187 -22.57 -40.43 -8.55
CA TYR A 187 -21.63 -40.35 -9.68
C TYR A 187 -20.29 -39.73 -9.30
N VAL A 188 -20.03 -39.44 -8.02
CA VAL A 188 -18.82 -38.72 -7.58
C VAL A 188 -17.54 -39.44 -8.01
N GLU A 189 -17.46 -40.77 -7.87
CA GLU A 189 -16.29 -41.59 -8.23
C GLU A 189 -15.97 -41.62 -9.74
N TYR A 190 -16.92 -41.17 -10.57
CA TYR A 190 -16.75 -41.08 -12.03
C TYR A 190 -16.38 -39.66 -12.47
N SER A 191 -16.23 -38.75 -11.50
CA SER A 191 -16.02 -37.33 -11.76
C SER A 191 -14.54 -36.94 -11.64
N THR A 192 -14.14 -35.99 -12.47
CA THR A 192 -12.92 -35.20 -12.31
C THR A 192 -13.31 -33.74 -12.23
N VAL A 193 -12.82 -33.05 -11.23
CA VAL A 193 -13.01 -31.61 -11.04
C VAL A 193 -11.76 -30.89 -11.54
N LEU A 194 -11.96 -29.91 -12.42
CA LEU A 194 -10.95 -28.96 -12.87
C LEU A 194 -11.26 -27.62 -12.18
N ILE A 195 -10.30 -27.04 -11.50
CA ILE A 195 -10.41 -25.73 -10.87
C ILE A 195 -9.44 -24.80 -11.57
N GLU A 196 -9.96 -23.79 -12.24
CA GLU A 196 -9.19 -22.74 -12.88
C GLU A 196 -9.10 -21.53 -11.95
N TYR A 197 -7.89 -21.04 -11.76
CA TYR A 197 -7.59 -19.86 -10.97
C TYR A 197 -7.07 -18.75 -11.86
N ASN A 198 -7.52 -17.53 -11.61
CA ASN A 198 -6.88 -16.33 -12.08
C ASN A 198 -6.00 -15.78 -10.96
N ILE A 199 -4.73 -15.55 -11.27
CA ILE A 199 -3.74 -14.95 -10.39
C ILE A 199 -3.37 -13.63 -11.05
N THR A 200 -3.77 -12.52 -10.41
CA THR A 200 -3.62 -11.18 -10.95
C THR A 200 -2.59 -10.43 -10.14
N ILE A 201 -1.57 -9.92 -10.81
CA ILE A 201 -0.55 -9.06 -10.24
C ILE A 201 -0.88 -7.62 -10.60
N THR A 202 -0.97 -6.77 -9.60
CA THR A 202 -1.23 -5.32 -9.75
C THR A 202 -0.05 -4.54 -9.19
N ASN A 203 0.43 -3.54 -9.91
CA ASN A 203 1.42 -2.62 -9.40
C ASN A 203 0.69 -1.49 -8.65
N GLU A 204 0.72 -1.52 -7.31
CA GLU A 204 0.15 -0.48 -6.43
C GLU A 204 1.18 0.61 -6.09
N GLY A 205 2.44 0.42 -6.50
CA GLY A 205 3.54 1.37 -6.31
C GLY A 205 3.53 2.55 -7.29
N LYS A 206 4.62 3.29 -7.28
CA LYS A 206 4.86 4.47 -8.12
C LYS A 206 5.90 4.24 -9.21
N VAL A 207 6.65 3.14 -9.14
CA VAL A 207 7.61 2.74 -10.17
C VAL A 207 7.16 1.48 -10.89
N ALA A 208 7.46 1.40 -12.18
CA ALA A 208 7.19 0.22 -12.97
C ALA A 208 8.14 -0.94 -12.57
N GLY A 209 7.65 -2.16 -12.67
CA GLY A 209 8.45 -3.35 -12.37
C GLY A 209 7.91 -4.63 -12.98
N TYR A 210 8.50 -5.73 -12.58
CA TYR A 210 8.25 -7.07 -13.10
C TYR A 210 8.00 -8.04 -11.97
N ALA A 211 6.98 -8.90 -12.10
CA ALA A 211 6.85 -10.11 -11.31
C ALA A 211 7.67 -11.20 -12.04
N GLU A 212 8.90 -11.42 -11.59
CA GLU A 212 9.82 -12.31 -12.29
C GLU A 212 9.45 -13.79 -12.11
N GLU A 213 9.02 -14.14 -10.90
CA GLU A 213 8.57 -15.50 -10.60
C GLU A 213 7.37 -15.48 -9.65
N ILE A 214 6.40 -16.34 -9.93
CA ILE A 214 5.23 -16.60 -9.10
C ILE A 214 5.20 -18.07 -8.76
N VAL A 215 4.99 -18.42 -7.49
CA VAL A 215 4.76 -19.78 -7.01
C VAL A 215 3.27 -20.00 -6.75
N ASP A 216 2.79 -21.18 -7.04
CA ASP A 216 1.52 -21.72 -6.56
C ASP A 216 1.81 -22.95 -5.71
N TYR A 217 1.44 -22.90 -4.45
CA TYR A 217 1.67 -23.98 -3.48
C TYR A 217 0.69 -25.11 -3.72
N MET A 218 1.17 -26.19 -4.29
CA MET A 218 0.36 -27.33 -4.73
C MET A 218 -0.54 -27.86 -3.61
N PRO A 219 -1.88 -27.75 -3.71
CA PRO A 219 -2.78 -28.26 -2.69
C PRO A 219 -2.78 -29.79 -2.64
N GLU A 220 -2.92 -30.35 -1.45
CA GLU A 220 -3.00 -31.79 -1.25
C GLU A 220 -4.13 -32.42 -2.07
N GLY A 221 -3.82 -33.50 -2.75
CA GLY A 221 -4.76 -34.28 -3.56
C GLY A 221 -5.18 -33.60 -4.87
N MET A 222 -4.59 -32.47 -5.23
CA MET A 222 -4.70 -31.91 -6.58
C MET A 222 -3.58 -32.48 -7.48
N ALA A 223 -3.80 -32.40 -8.78
CA ALA A 223 -2.85 -32.81 -9.79
C ALA A 223 -2.63 -31.69 -10.82
N PHE A 224 -1.40 -31.56 -11.26
CA PHE A 224 -0.97 -30.62 -12.31
C PHE A 224 -0.86 -31.35 -13.66
N SER A 225 -1.18 -30.65 -14.74
CA SER A 225 -0.90 -31.11 -16.11
C SER A 225 -0.34 -29.94 -16.93
N SER A 226 0.80 -30.14 -17.56
CA SER A 226 1.42 -29.18 -18.47
C SER A 226 0.56 -28.93 -19.72
N ASP A 227 -0.26 -29.89 -20.13
CA ASP A 227 -1.17 -29.74 -21.29
C ASP A 227 -2.26 -28.68 -21.02
N LEU A 228 -2.62 -28.49 -19.76
CA LEU A 228 -3.56 -27.44 -19.33
C LEU A 228 -2.87 -26.13 -18.94
N ASN A 229 -1.56 -26.15 -18.72
CA ASN A 229 -0.80 -25.06 -18.10
C ASN A 229 0.59 -24.90 -18.74
N SER A 230 0.64 -24.52 -20.01
CA SER A 230 1.90 -24.45 -20.77
C SER A 230 2.94 -23.47 -20.22
N ASN A 231 2.51 -22.49 -19.41
CA ASN A 231 3.36 -21.45 -18.83
C ASN A 231 3.80 -21.78 -17.39
N TRP A 232 3.46 -22.97 -16.90
CA TRP A 232 3.79 -23.43 -15.54
C TRP A 232 4.67 -24.67 -15.57
N TYR A 233 5.51 -24.80 -14.57
CA TYR A 233 6.35 -26.00 -14.36
C TYR A 233 6.38 -26.42 -12.89
N VAL A 234 6.72 -27.67 -12.63
CA VAL A 234 6.86 -28.20 -11.27
C VAL A 234 8.28 -27.97 -10.78
N GLY A 235 8.43 -27.29 -9.65
CA GLY A 235 9.71 -27.10 -8.98
C GLY A 235 10.22 -28.36 -8.26
N SER A 236 11.45 -28.32 -7.80
CA SER A 236 12.07 -29.43 -7.06
C SER A 236 11.42 -29.72 -5.70
N ASP A 237 10.68 -28.77 -5.17
CA ASP A 237 9.91 -28.83 -3.92
C ASP A 237 8.48 -29.34 -4.13
N GLY A 238 8.08 -29.58 -5.38
CA GLY A 238 6.75 -30.05 -5.75
C GLY A 238 5.71 -28.96 -5.93
N ASN A 239 6.07 -27.69 -5.73
CA ASN A 239 5.20 -26.54 -6.01
C ASN A 239 5.26 -26.15 -7.49
N LEU A 240 4.34 -25.31 -7.91
CA LEU A 240 4.21 -24.87 -9.30
C LEU A 240 4.75 -23.46 -9.47
N TYR A 241 5.53 -23.25 -10.50
CA TYR A 241 6.17 -21.97 -10.77
C TYR A 241 5.84 -21.47 -12.18
N THR A 242 5.76 -20.16 -12.32
CA THR A 242 5.70 -19.49 -13.62
C THR A 242 6.60 -18.27 -13.66
N THR A 243 7.27 -18.07 -14.78
CA THR A 243 8.05 -16.88 -15.12
C THR A 243 7.46 -16.15 -16.32
N SER A 244 6.18 -16.40 -16.62
CA SER A 244 5.53 -15.84 -17.82
C SER A 244 5.41 -14.33 -17.81
N LEU A 245 5.49 -13.68 -16.64
CA LEU A 245 5.49 -12.24 -16.47
C LEU A 245 6.89 -11.62 -16.32
N ALA A 246 7.95 -12.42 -16.27
CA ALA A 246 9.33 -11.96 -16.03
C ALA A 246 9.83 -10.89 -17.03
N ASN A 247 9.28 -10.86 -18.23
CA ASN A 247 9.61 -9.87 -19.25
C ASN A 247 8.42 -8.93 -19.58
N THR A 248 7.42 -8.87 -18.69
CA THR A 248 6.23 -8.05 -18.87
C THR A 248 6.28 -6.91 -17.86
N LEU A 249 6.62 -5.70 -18.33
CA LEU A 249 6.62 -4.52 -17.50
C LEU A 249 5.20 -4.20 -17.04
N ILE A 250 5.03 -4.00 -15.74
CA ILE A 250 3.76 -3.62 -15.11
C ILE A 250 3.92 -2.16 -14.63
N GLN A 251 3.22 -1.25 -15.30
CA GLN A 251 3.23 0.17 -14.93
C GLN A 251 2.43 0.40 -13.64
N PRO A 252 2.69 1.49 -12.89
CA PRO A 252 1.83 1.91 -11.79
C PRO A 252 0.34 1.89 -12.16
N GLY A 253 -0.46 1.21 -11.34
CA GLY A 253 -1.90 1.01 -11.57
C GLY A 253 -2.26 -0.04 -12.62
N GLU A 254 -1.31 -0.65 -13.31
CA GLU A 254 -1.58 -1.74 -14.25
C GLU A 254 -1.66 -3.10 -13.55
N SER A 255 -2.41 -4.01 -14.18
CA SER A 255 -2.53 -5.40 -13.73
C SER A 255 -2.22 -6.38 -14.87
N ARG A 256 -1.68 -7.53 -14.50
CA ARG A 256 -1.46 -8.68 -15.40
C ARG A 256 -1.96 -9.95 -14.72
N THR A 257 -2.58 -10.82 -15.52
CA THR A 257 -3.16 -12.06 -15.00
C THR A 257 -2.52 -13.27 -15.66
N VAL A 258 -2.18 -14.25 -14.85
CA VAL A 258 -1.81 -15.61 -15.27
C VAL A 258 -2.89 -16.59 -14.80
N THR A 259 -3.12 -17.66 -15.57
CA THR A 259 -4.11 -18.67 -15.23
C THR A 259 -3.42 -19.98 -14.85
N LEU A 260 -4.02 -20.70 -13.90
CA LEU A 260 -3.60 -22.04 -13.50
C LEU A 260 -4.82 -22.94 -13.37
N THR A 261 -4.77 -24.13 -13.99
CA THR A 261 -5.82 -25.14 -13.86
C THR A 261 -5.28 -26.37 -13.16
N LEU A 262 -5.86 -26.69 -12.00
CA LEU A 262 -5.56 -27.89 -11.24
C LEU A 262 -6.72 -28.89 -11.35
N THR A 263 -6.41 -30.18 -11.25
CA THR A 263 -7.40 -31.23 -11.39
C THR A 263 -7.45 -32.11 -10.14
N ARG A 264 -8.64 -32.64 -9.81
CA ARG A 264 -8.82 -33.65 -8.79
C ARG A 264 -9.74 -34.75 -9.31
N ARG A 265 -9.24 -35.97 -9.39
CA ARG A 265 -10.12 -37.13 -9.58
C ARG A 265 -10.86 -37.39 -8.28
N MET A 266 -12.19 -37.40 -8.35
CA MET A 266 -13.01 -37.59 -7.18
C MET A 266 -13.12 -39.04 -6.76
N THR A 267 -13.07 -39.26 -5.45
CA THR A 267 -13.48 -40.49 -4.75
C THR A 267 -14.57 -40.10 -3.77
N GLY A 268 -15.31 -41.00 -3.23
CA GLY A 268 -16.33 -40.70 -2.21
C GLY A 268 -15.76 -40.05 -0.94
N GLU A 269 -14.44 -40.12 -0.74
CA GLU A 269 -13.76 -39.70 0.49
C GLU A 269 -12.96 -38.41 0.34
N ASN A 270 -12.68 -37.93 -0.88
CA ASN A 270 -11.85 -36.74 -1.12
C ASN A 270 -12.66 -35.48 -1.48
N THR A 271 -13.89 -35.39 -1.00
CA THR A 271 -14.67 -34.16 -1.00
C THR A 271 -14.22 -33.23 0.12
N GLY A 272 -14.73 -32.01 0.15
CA GLY A 272 -14.38 -31.02 1.16
C GLY A 272 -13.68 -29.79 0.55
N THR A 273 -12.91 -29.12 1.37
CA THR A 273 -12.29 -27.84 1.02
C THR A 273 -10.93 -28.05 0.35
N VAL A 274 -10.73 -27.37 -0.78
CA VAL A 274 -9.44 -27.18 -1.44
C VAL A 274 -9.01 -25.73 -1.19
N VAL A 275 -7.90 -25.55 -0.51
CA VAL A 275 -7.28 -24.24 -0.26
C VAL A 275 -6.05 -24.14 -1.13
N ASN A 276 -5.97 -23.14 -1.96
CA ASN A 276 -4.86 -22.93 -2.88
C ASN A 276 -4.30 -21.53 -2.77
N THR A 277 -3.00 -21.41 -2.50
CA THR A 277 -2.28 -20.16 -2.24
C THR A 277 -1.24 -19.94 -3.34
N ALA A 278 -1.09 -18.69 -3.77
CA ALA A 278 -0.01 -18.26 -4.65
C ALA A 278 0.69 -17.04 -4.06
N GLU A 279 1.95 -16.85 -4.43
CA GLU A 279 2.83 -15.78 -3.94
C GLU A 279 3.78 -15.31 -5.04
N ILE A 280 4.15 -14.05 -5.02
CA ILE A 280 5.27 -13.52 -5.82
C ILE A 280 6.56 -13.93 -5.09
N THR A 281 7.43 -14.69 -5.75
CA THR A 281 8.70 -15.12 -5.15
C THR A 281 9.89 -14.28 -5.60
N GLN A 282 9.77 -13.64 -6.76
CA GLN A 282 10.80 -12.75 -7.27
C GLN A 282 10.15 -11.57 -7.99
N ALA A 283 10.62 -10.39 -7.68
CA ALA A 283 10.21 -9.14 -8.29
C ALA A 283 11.43 -8.27 -8.63
N TYR A 284 11.32 -7.44 -9.65
CA TYR A 284 12.40 -6.57 -10.10
C TYR A 284 11.88 -5.20 -10.55
N ASN A 285 12.63 -4.15 -10.26
CA ASN A 285 12.47 -2.83 -10.83
C ASN A 285 13.84 -2.20 -11.11
N GLU A 286 13.90 -1.23 -12.03
CA GLU A 286 15.17 -0.62 -12.45
C GLU A 286 15.86 0.21 -11.35
N TYR A 287 15.14 0.58 -10.30
CA TYR A 287 15.65 1.39 -9.19
C TYR A 287 16.21 0.53 -8.05
N GLY A 288 16.05 -0.81 -8.11
CA GLY A 288 16.51 -1.72 -7.05
C GLY A 288 15.79 -1.50 -5.72
N LEU A 289 14.54 -1.03 -5.77
CA LEU A 289 13.70 -0.85 -4.57
C LEU A 289 13.13 -2.19 -4.13
N GLU A 290 13.09 -2.40 -2.83
CA GLU A 290 12.32 -3.48 -2.23
C GLU A 290 10.83 -3.17 -2.29
N ASP A 291 9.99 -4.20 -2.20
CA ASP A 291 8.55 -4.05 -2.08
C ASP A 291 8.20 -3.33 -0.76
N GLY A 292 7.21 -2.45 -0.81
CA GLY A 292 6.98 -1.47 0.27
C GLY A 292 6.39 -2.08 1.54
N ASP A 293 5.59 -3.14 1.41
CA ASP A 293 4.85 -3.74 2.53
C ASP A 293 4.82 -5.27 2.52
N SER A 294 5.55 -5.89 1.58
CA SER A 294 5.73 -7.34 1.49
C SER A 294 7.18 -7.74 1.26
N THR A 295 7.48 -9.01 1.46
CA THR A 295 8.79 -9.60 1.21
C THR A 295 8.63 -10.84 0.31
N PRO A 296 8.98 -10.75 -0.98
CA PRO A 296 8.77 -11.82 -1.92
C PRO A 296 9.34 -13.17 -1.46
N GLY A 297 8.51 -14.23 -1.53
CA GLY A 297 8.92 -15.60 -1.27
C GLY A 297 9.09 -15.98 0.21
N ASN A 298 8.57 -15.21 1.15
CA ASN A 298 8.67 -15.48 2.58
C ASN A 298 7.49 -16.32 3.14
N ARG A 299 6.42 -16.49 2.34
CA ARG A 299 5.19 -17.21 2.68
C ARG A 299 4.51 -16.68 3.93
N GLN A 300 4.50 -15.38 4.13
CA GLN A 300 3.90 -14.75 5.31
C GLN A 300 2.47 -14.32 5.03
N ASP A 301 1.51 -14.89 5.77
CA ASP A 301 0.10 -14.50 5.68
C ASP A 301 -0.10 -13.03 6.11
N GLY A 302 -0.85 -12.30 5.30
CA GLY A 302 -1.23 -10.92 5.58
C GLY A 302 -0.39 -9.87 4.83
N GLU A 303 0.65 -10.28 4.14
CA GLU A 303 1.30 -9.50 3.10
C GLU A 303 0.43 -9.51 1.84
N ASP A 304 0.62 -8.58 0.93
CA ASP A 304 -0.24 -8.46 -0.24
C ASP A 304 0.33 -9.13 -1.50
N ASP A 305 1.59 -9.58 -1.46
CA ASP A 305 2.23 -10.40 -2.49
C ASP A 305 1.80 -11.88 -2.46
N ILE A 306 0.96 -12.28 -1.47
CA ILE A 306 0.44 -13.63 -1.29
C ILE A 306 -1.09 -13.61 -1.20
N SER A 307 -1.76 -14.55 -1.89
CA SER A 307 -3.21 -14.65 -1.89
C SER A 307 -3.71 -16.09 -1.98
N THR A 308 -4.88 -16.33 -1.38
CA THR A 308 -5.48 -17.66 -1.24
C THR A 308 -6.91 -17.70 -1.79
N ALA A 309 -7.19 -18.73 -2.60
CA ALA A 309 -8.53 -19.04 -3.06
C ALA A 309 -8.98 -20.42 -2.55
N THR A 310 -10.26 -20.51 -2.19
CA THR A 310 -10.86 -21.69 -1.57
C THR A 310 -11.98 -22.25 -2.43
N THR A 311 -12.00 -23.55 -2.66
CA THR A 311 -13.10 -24.25 -3.33
C THR A 311 -13.66 -25.33 -2.43
N LEU A 312 -14.96 -25.26 -2.14
CA LEU A 312 -15.69 -26.30 -1.42
C LEU A 312 -16.32 -27.30 -2.41
N LEU A 313 -15.87 -28.54 -2.38
CA LEU A 313 -16.42 -29.65 -3.12
C LEU A 313 -17.40 -30.40 -2.21
N ALA A 314 -18.70 -30.09 -2.33
CA ALA A 314 -19.74 -30.66 -1.49
C ALA A 314 -20.45 -31.83 -2.16
N MET A 315 -20.86 -32.86 -1.42
CA MET A 315 -21.71 -33.94 -1.94
C MET A 315 -23.20 -33.57 -1.83
N SER A 316 -23.95 -33.85 -2.90
CA SER A 316 -25.39 -33.71 -2.95
C SER A 316 -26.08 -35.06 -3.12
N THR A 317 -27.16 -35.27 -2.39
CA THR A 317 -28.03 -36.46 -2.53
C THR A 317 -29.07 -36.35 -3.65
N GLY A 318 -28.93 -35.31 -4.53
CA GLY A 318 -29.85 -35.09 -5.65
C GLY A 318 -31.12 -34.27 -5.31
N ARG A 319 -31.29 -33.85 -4.03
CA ARG A 319 -32.29 -32.83 -3.65
C ARG A 319 -31.60 -31.47 -3.80
N GLU A 320 -32.24 -30.55 -4.54
CA GLU A 320 -31.71 -29.22 -4.76
C GLU A 320 -31.38 -28.52 -3.44
N ILE A 321 -30.08 -28.15 -3.26
CA ILE A 321 -29.62 -27.39 -2.10
C ILE A 321 -29.81 -25.88 -2.39
N ALA A 322 -30.98 -25.47 -2.78
CA ALA A 322 -31.33 -24.03 -2.90
C ALA A 322 -31.32 -23.32 -1.53
N SER A 323 -31.41 -24.07 -0.42
CA SER A 323 -31.44 -23.50 0.94
C SER A 323 -30.09 -23.38 1.63
N PHE A 324 -29.02 -24.06 1.16
CA PHE A 324 -27.71 -24.02 1.80
C PHE A 324 -26.88 -22.78 1.46
N ILE A 325 -27.11 -22.17 0.30
CA ILE A 325 -26.43 -20.94 -0.13
C ILE A 325 -26.71 -19.77 0.84
N GLY A 326 -27.95 -19.67 1.34
CA GLY A 326 -28.33 -18.63 2.31
C GLY A 326 -27.66 -18.77 3.68
N ILE A 327 -27.39 -20.00 4.13
CA ILE A 327 -26.85 -20.28 5.46
C ILE A 327 -25.32 -20.11 5.46
N THR A 328 -24.63 -20.54 4.39
CA THR A 328 -23.16 -20.41 4.29
C THR A 328 -22.71 -18.97 4.08
N LEU A 329 -23.43 -18.19 3.26
CA LEU A 329 -23.21 -16.75 3.15
C LEU A 329 -23.46 -16.00 4.46
N GLY A 330 -24.46 -16.43 5.24
CA GLY A 330 -24.75 -15.91 6.57
C GLY A 330 -23.60 -16.16 7.57
N VAL A 331 -23.02 -17.36 7.58
CA VAL A 331 -21.90 -17.72 8.48
C VAL A 331 -20.62 -16.99 8.09
N ILE A 332 -20.30 -16.87 6.80
CA ILE A 332 -19.13 -16.11 6.33
C ILE A 332 -19.28 -14.61 6.64
N ALA A 333 -20.48 -14.05 6.45
CA ALA A 333 -20.78 -12.66 6.82
C ALA A 333 -20.64 -12.44 8.34
N ILE A 334 -21.06 -13.39 9.17
CA ILE A 334 -20.94 -13.32 10.63
C ILE A 334 -19.48 -13.42 11.07
N VAL A 335 -18.68 -14.32 10.47
CA VAL A 335 -17.25 -14.45 10.78
C VAL A 335 -16.49 -13.23 10.29
N GLY A 336 -16.75 -12.73 9.08
CA GLY A 336 -16.18 -11.50 8.56
C GLY A 336 -16.52 -10.28 9.42
N LEU A 337 -17.79 -10.17 9.87
CA LEU A 337 -18.23 -9.11 10.77
C LEU A 337 -17.55 -9.22 12.15
N ALA A 338 -17.40 -10.43 12.68
CA ALA A 338 -16.72 -10.66 13.96
C ALA A 338 -15.24 -10.28 13.88
N VAL A 339 -14.52 -10.66 12.82
CA VAL A 339 -13.12 -10.26 12.58
C VAL A 339 -13.01 -8.74 12.40
N PHE A 340 -13.92 -8.12 11.65
CA PHE A 340 -13.97 -6.66 11.49
C PHE A 340 -14.20 -5.94 12.82
N LEU A 341 -15.12 -6.42 13.64
CA LEU A 341 -15.42 -5.85 14.96
C LEU A 341 -14.26 -6.05 15.94
N ILE A 342 -13.56 -7.18 15.91
CA ILE A 342 -12.36 -7.43 16.72
C ILE A 342 -11.24 -6.48 16.31
N LYS A 343 -10.94 -6.33 15.01
CA LYS A 343 -9.97 -5.35 14.52
C LYS A 343 -10.34 -3.92 14.91
N LYS A 344 -11.62 -3.55 14.78
CA LYS A 344 -12.07 -2.17 15.04
C LYS A 344 -12.12 -1.80 16.52
N TYR A 345 -12.46 -2.72 17.41
CA TYR A 345 -12.75 -2.41 18.82
C TYR A 345 -11.77 -3.00 19.83
N VAL A 346 -11.01 -4.04 19.48
CA VAL A 346 -10.04 -4.67 20.38
C VAL A 346 -8.61 -4.20 20.08
N ILE A 347 -8.20 -4.15 18.80
CA ILE A 347 -6.83 -3.76 18.42
C ILE A 347 -6.59 -2.24 18.51
N LYS A 348 -7.65 -1.41 18.52
CA LYS A 348 -7.50 0.05 18.78
C LYS A 348 -7.37 0.43 20.27
N ARG A 349 -7.26 -0.54 21.19
CA ARG A 349 -7.11 -0.31 22.63
C ARG A 349 -5.82 -0.87 23.23
N ILE A 350 -4.89 -1.30 22.42
CA ILE A 350 -3.51 -1.59 22.74
C ILE A 350 -2.64 -0.66 21.87
#